data_cd1f1427950adad9de26bbfa9076e260
#
_entry.id   cd1f1427950adad9de26bbfa9076e260
#
_cell.length_a   1.000
_cell.length_b   1.000
_cell.length_c   1.000
_cell.angle_alpha   90.00
_cell.angle_beta   90.00
_cell.angle_gamma   90.00
#
_symmetry.space_group_name_H-M   'P 1'
#
loop_
_entity.id
_entity.type
_entity.pdbx_description
1 polymer ?
#
loop_
_entity_poly.entity_id
_entity_poly.type
_entity_poly.pdbx_seq_one_letter_code
_entity_poly.pdbx_strand_id
1 'polypeptide(L)'
;MEVFNTPNKVIITCNKRLSPYLQQEVKELGFDIVRAFPTGVELKVSVNDTIKLNLNLRTASQILYSLKEFSANNPTELYEELSTIAWEELIQFDGYFSVSSNVDNETISTPLFANVKVKDAIVDRIKDKKGIRPNSGPENNKAVIHLYWKDDRAEIFIDTSGETLAKHGYRKIPGKAPMLEALAASTIIASKWDGESAFVNPMCGSGTLAIEAALIATNRKPGLLRMNYSFMHFIGYDETVFFQERRLLKDQINKKAAPQIIATDISEEAINVSKMNARTAGVEQLISFEVCDFAETHVPKEGGVILFNPEYGERLGTHTKLEITYKRMGDFMKQECKGYRGYIFTGNPDLAKKIGLRASRRIEFYNGKLDCRLLEYELYEGTREKTKVLYE
;
A
#
# COMPACT_ATOMS: atom_id res chain seq x y z
N MET A 1 -27.42 -6.71 -14.23
CA MET A 1 -26.16 -6.26 -14.91
C MET A 1 -25.06 -7.29 -14.63
N GLU A 2 -24.47 -7.92 -15.67
CA GLU A 2 -23.51 -9.03 -15.45
C GLU A 2 -22.07 -8.53 -15.20
N VAL A 3 -21.91 -7.59 -14.27
CA VAL A 3 -20.61 -6.94 -13.99
C VAL A 3 -19.51 -7.94 -13.59
N PHE A 4 -19.86 -9.06 -12.97
CA PHE A 4 -18.89 -10.05 -12.53
C PHE A 4 -18.18 -10.77 -13.69
N ASN A 5 -18.82 -10.90 -14.84
CA ASN A 5 -18.29 -11.61 -16.00
C ASN A 5 -17.98 -10.68 -17.19
N THR A 6 -18.39 -9.42 -17.13
CA THR A 6 -18.20 -8.48 -18.22
C THR A 6 -16.93 -7.66 -18.05
N PRO A 7 -15.92 -7.77 -18.92
CA PRO A 7 -14.74 -6.90 -18.87
C PRO A 7 -15.10 -5.44 -19.13
N ASN A 8 -14.71 -4.55 -18.26
CA ASN A 8 -14.84 -3.10 -18.40
C ASN A 8 -13.60 -2.40 -17.88
N LYS A 9 -13.56 -1.08 -17.96
CA LYS A 9 -12.50 -0.24 -17.39
C LYS A 9 -12.41 -0.48 -15.89
N VAL A 10 -11.21 -0.80 -15.42
CA VAL A 10 -10.87 -0.93 -14.00
C VAL A 10 -9.69 -0.01 -13.70
N ILE A 11 -9.87 0.86 -12.70
CA ILE A 11 -8.81 1.73 -12.19
C ILE A 11 -8.27 1.12 -10.91
N ILE A 12 -6.99 0.79 -10.89
CA ILE A 12 -6.28 0.41 -9.67
C ILE A 12 -5.51 1.63 -9.19
N THR A 13 -5.88 2.15 -8.03
CA THR A 13 -5.20 3.31 -7.43
C THR A 13 -4.06 2.88 -6.53
N CYS A 14 -3.06 3.74 -6.39
CA CYS A 14 -2.00 3.62 -5.40
C CYS A 14 -1.58 5.00 -4.89
N ASN A 15 -0.83 5.03 -3.80
CA ASN A 15 -0.24 6.28 -3.33
C ASN A 15 0.75 6.84 -4.36
N LYS A 16 0.89 8.16 -4.36
CA LYS A 16 1.80 8.87 -5.28
C LYS A 16 3.20 8.26 -5.24
N ARG A 17 3.80 8.04 -6.42
CA ARG A 17 5.12 7.40 -6.63
C ARG A 17 5.16 5.87 -6.45
N LEU A 18 4.05 5.21 -6.10
CA LEU A 18 4.00 3.74 -6.05
C LEU A 18 3.63 3.09 -7.39
N SER A 19 3.16 3.86 -8.37
CA SER A 19 2.70 3.34 -9.67
C SER A 19 3.72 2.41 -10.39
N PRO A 20 5.05 2.64 -10.39
CA PRO A 20 5.99 1.71 -11.01
C PRO A 20 5.97 0.29 -10.39
N TYR A 21 5.83 0.20 -9.06
CA TYR A 21 5.77 -1.08 -8.34
C TYR A 21 4.42 -1.77 -8.56
N LEU A 22 3.33 -1.00 -8.57
CA LEU A 22 2.00 -1.50 -8.93
C LEU A 22 1.97 -2.07 -10.35
N GLN A 23 2.59 -1.38 -11.32
CA GLN A 23 2.69 -1.88 -12.70
C GLN A 23 3.44 -3.21 -12.77
N GLN A 24 4.51 -3.35 -12.00
CA GLN A 24 5.25 -4.60 -11.92
C GLN A 24 4.37 -5.73 -11.38
N GLU A 25 3.69 -5.52 -10.24
CA GLU A 25 2.80 -6.53 -9.63
C GLU A 25 1.67 -6.94 -10.58
N VAL A 26 1.02 -5.98 -11.27
CA VAL A 26 -0.07 -6.24 -12.22
C VAL A 26 0.40 -7.09 -13.39
N LYS A 27 1.58 -6.81 -13.95
CA LYS A 27 2.18 -7.59 -15.05
C LYS A 27 2.58 -9.01 -14.59
N GLU A 28 3.14 -9.14 -13.40
CA GLU A 28 3.49 -10.44 -12.82
C GLU A 28 2.26 -11.34 -12.59
N LEU A 29 1.09 -10.73 -12.35
CA LEU A 29 -0.19 -11.44 -12.26
C LEU A 29 -0.78 -11.83 -13.63
N GLY A 30 -0.17 -11.38 -14.73
CA GLY A 30 -0.58 -11.69 -16.10
C GLY A 30 -1.66 -10.78 -16.67
N PHE A 31 -1.85 -9.57 -16.10
CA PHE A 31 -2.80 -8.60 -16.63
C PHE A 31 -2.13 -7.54 -17.50
N ASP A 32 -2.80 -7.20 -18.61
CA ASP A 32 -2.38 -6.14 -19.50
C ASP A 32 -2.80 -4.76 -18.97
N ILE A 33 -1.85 -3.83 -18.98
CA ILE A 33 -2.08 -2.44 -18.57
C ILE A 33 -2.46 -1.62 -19.79
N VAL A 34 -3.67 -1.07 -19.81
CA VAL A 34 -4.15 -0.18 -20.87
C VAL A 34 -3.45 1.18 -20.77
N ARG A 35 -3.36 1.73 -19.56
CA ARG A 35 -2.72 3.02 -19.30
C ARG A 35 -2.14 3.05 -17.88
N ALA A 36 -0.97 3.68 -17.72
CA ALA A 36 -0.37 3.97 -16.43
C ALA A 36 -0.37 5.48 -16.15
N PHE A 37 -0.56 5.86 -14.89
CA PHE A 37 -0.52 7.25 -14.43
C PHE A 37 0.14 7.34 -13.03
N PRO A 38 0.51 8.53 -12.54
CA PRO A 38 1.32 8.66 -11.32
C PRO A 38 0.73 8.02 -10.05
N THR A 39 -0.59 7.84 -10.00
CA THR A 39 -1.33 7.32 -8.83
C THR A 39 -2.08 6.03 -9.14
N GLY A 40 -1.71 5.31 -10.20
CA GLY A 40 -2.38 4.05 -10.52
C GLY A 40 -2.19 3.55 -11.94
N VAL A 41 -3.04 2.58 -12.30
CA VAL A 41 -3.11 1.97 -13.64
C VAL A 41 -4.55 1.72 -14.05
N GLU A 42 -4.78 1.64 -15.35
CA GLU A 42 -6.05 1.27 -15.96
C GLU A 42 -5.92 -0.08 -16.65
N LEU A 43 -6.88 -0.96 -16.39
CA LEU A 43 -7.04 -2.27 -17.01
C LEU A 43 -8.41 -2.38 -17.69
N LYS A 44 -8.59 -3.45 -18.47
CA LYS A 44 -9.90 -3.86 -18.99
C LYS A 44 -10.18 -5.30 -18.56
N VAL A 45 -10.88 -5.46 -17.43
CA VAL A 45 -11.10 -6.75 -16.78
C VAL A 45 -12.50 -6.80 -16.13
N SER A 46 -12.95 -7.98 -15.74
CA SER A 46 -14.24 -8.19 -15.04
C SER A 46 -14.11 -7.97 -13.52
N VAL A 47 -15.25 -7.92 -12.80
CA VAL A 47 -15.23 -7.88 -11.33
C VAL A 47 -14.63 -9.17 -10.77
N ASN A 48 -14.84 -10.34 -11.39
CA ASN A 48 -14.20 -11.58 -10.97
C ASN A 48 -12.67 -11.50 -11.05
N ASP A 49 -12.11 -10.89 -12.09
CA ASP A 49 -10.67 -10.66 -12.18
C ASP A 49 -10.15 -9.75 -11.06
N THR A 50 -10.98 -8.79 -10.60
CA THR A 50 -10.59 -7.92 -9.49
C THR A 50 -10.44 -8.68 -8.17
N ILE A 51 -11.05 -9.86 -8.01
CA ILE A 51 -10.86 -10.73 -6.84
C ILE A 51 -9.40 -11.14 -6.73
N LYS A 52 -8.81 -11.62 -7.84
CA LYS A 52 -7.38 -11.96 -7.92
C LYS A 52 -6.50 -10.75 -7.61
N LEU A 53 -6.81 -9.59 -8.19
CA LEU A 53 -6.07 -8.34 -7.95
C LEU A 53 -6.15 -7.91 -6.47
N ASN A 54 -7.34 -7.90 -5.87
CA ASN A 54 -7.54 -7.53 -4.45
C ASN A 54 -6.75 -8.44 -3.49
N LEU A 55 -6.62 -9.72 -3.83
CA LEU A 55 -5.93 -10.70 -2.98
C LEU A 55 -4.41 -10.62 -3.10
N ASN A 56 -3.89 -10.21 -4.24
CA ASN A 56 -2.46 -10.31 -4.55
C ASN A 56 -1.67 -9.01 -4.37
N LEU A 57 -2.26 -7.84 -4.68
CA LEU A 57 -1.54 -6.58 -4.77
C LEU A 57 -1.12 -6.06 -3.39
N ARG A 58 0.17 -5.71 -3.26
CA ARG A 58 0.78 -5.12 -2.05
C ARG A 58 0.80 -3.60 -2.10
N THR A 59 0.87 -3.03 -3.31
CA THR A 59 1.12 -1.60 -3.50
C THR A 59 -0.13 -0.81 -3.88
N ALA A 60 -1.26 -1.50 -4.09
CA ALA A 60 -2.55 -0.89 -4.41
C ALA A 60 -3.22 -0.22 -3.20
N SER A 61 -4.10 0.74 -3.47
CA SER A 61 -4.99 1.35 -2.49
C SER A 61 -6.43 0.94 -2.67
N GLN A 62 -6.96 1.00 -3.89
CA GLN A 62 -8.34 0.64 -4.23
C GLN A 62 -8.38 0.08 -5.66
N ILE A 63 -9.39 -0.75 -5.94
CA ILE A 63 -9.67 -1.30 -7.27
C ILE A 63 -11.11 -0.96 -7.63
N LEU A 64 -11.25 -0.09 -8.63
CA LEU A 64 -12.48 0.56 -9.00
C LEU A 64 -12.96 0.05 -10.37
N TYR A 65 -14.06 -0.68 -10.42
CA TYR A 65 -14.70 -1.15 -11.67
C TYR A 65 -15.70 -0.10 -12.15
N SER A 66 -15.53 0.41 -13.36
CA SER A 66 -16.38 1.45 -13.95
C SER A 66 -17.77 0.92 -14.29
N LEU A 67 -18.81 1.61 -13.81
CA LEU A 67 -20.20 1.35 -14.17
C LEU A 67 -20.68 2.24 -15.30
N LYS A 68 -20.38 3.54 -15.20
CA LYS A 68 -20.82 4.54 -16.17
C LYS A 68 -19.93 5.78 -16.12
N GLU A 69 -19.56 6.27 -17.29
CA GLU A 69 -18.95 7.59 -17.49
C GLU A 69 -19.99 8.50 -18.13
N PHE A 70 -20.12 9.73 -17.65
CA PHE A 70 -21.14 10.70 -18.09
C PHE A 70 -20.68 12.12 -17.83
N SER A 71 -21.41 13.09 -18.42
CA SER A 71 -21.22 14.52 -18.15
C SER A 71 -22.24 15.00 -17.13
N ALA A 72 -21.81 15.80 -16.16
CA ALA A 72 -22.67 16.48 -15.20
C ALA A 72 -22.01 17.78 -14.75
N ASN A 73 -22.68 18.90 -14.98
CA ASN A 73 -22.18 20.22 -14.61
C ASN A 73 -22.53 20.63 -13.18
N ASN A 74 -23.54 19.99 -12.60
CA ASN A 74 -24.08 20.33 -11.29
C ASN A 74 -24.70 19.11 -10.58
N PRO A 75 -25.03 19.21 -9.29
CA PRO A 75 -25.59 18.10 -8.52
C PRO A 75 -26.94 17.57 -9.01
N THR A 76 -27.72 18.35 -9.74
CA THR A 76 -29.00 17.88 -10.29
C THR A 76 -28.76 16.96 -11.47
N GLU A 77 -27.93 17.37 -12.41
CA GLU A 77 -27.50 16.50 -13.52
C GLU A 77 -26.81 15.23 -13.06
N LEU A 78 -25.94 15.32 -12.02
CA LEU A 78 -25.33 14.16 -11.40
C LEU A 78 -26.40 13.18 -10.88
N TYR A 79 -27.41 13.65 -10.16
CA TYR A 79 -28.49 12.82 -9.63
C TYR A 79 -29.30 12.17 -10.75
N GLU A 80 -29.66 12.92 -11.79
CA GLU A 80 -30.45 12.43 -12.94
C GLU A 80 -29.70 11.30 -13.66
N GLU A 81 -28.43 11.51 -13.98
CA GLU A 81 -27.58 10.50 -14.65
C GLU A 81 -27.42 9.22 -13.81
N LEU A 82 -27.20 9.36 -12.51
CA LEU A 82 -27.09 8.24 -11.59
C LEU A 82 -28.39 7.46 -11.41
N SER A 83 -29.55 8.15 -11.48
CA SER A 83 -30.88 7.54 -11.36
C SER A 83 -31.23 6.62 -12.55
N THR A 84 -30.49 6.73 -13.67
CA THR A 84 -30.68 5.84 -14.84
C THR A 84 -30.08 4.45 -14.64
N ILE A 85 -29.14 4.29 -13.68
CA ILE A 85 -28.44 3.03 -13.41
C ILE A 85 -29.40 2.07 -12.68
N ALA A 86 -29.37 0.79 -13.07
CA ALA A 86 -30.21 -0.25 -12.45
C ALA A 86 -29.58 -0.73 -11.11
N TRP A 87 -29.58 0.15 -10.11
CA TRP A 87 -28.99 -0.11 -8.79
C TRP A 87 -29.60 -1.32 -8.08
N GLU A 88 -30.88 -1.62 -8.35
CA GLU A 88 -31.62 -2.77 -7.87
C GLU A 88 -31.10 -4.12 -8.37
N GLU A 89 -30.22 -4.12 -9.39
CA GLU A 89 -29.52 -5.29 -9.91
C GLU A 89 -28.11 -5.42 -9.35
N LEU A 90 -27.59 -4.41 -8.66
CA LEU A 90 -26.23 -4.36 -8.13
C LEU A 90 -26.19 -4.48 -6.61
N ILE A 91 -27.10 -3.81 -5.91
CA ILE A 91 -27.13 -3.70 -4.45
C ILE A 91 -28.39 -4.40 -3.93
N GLN A 92 -28.22 -5.23 -2.90
CA GLN A 92 -29.33 -5.86 -2.20
C GLN A 92 -30.29 -4.79 -1.66
N PHE A 93 -31.60 -4.94 -1.89
CA PHE A 93 -32.62 -3.94 -1.52
C PHE A 93 -32.72 -3.74 0.01
N ASP A 94 -32.36 -4.73 0.81
CA ASP A 94 -32.28 -4.72 2.28
C ASP A 94 -30.82 -4.59 2.78
N GLY A 95 -29.87 -4.38 1.87
CA GLY A 95 -28.45 -4.31 2.16
C GLY A 95 -28.01 -2.96 2.72
N TYR A 96 -26.70 -2.87 2.98
CA TYR A 96 -26.02 -1.65 3.37
C TYR A 96 -24.97 -1.29 2.33
N PHE A 97 -24.88 0.01 2.01
CA PHE A 97 -23.83 0.54 1.14
C PHE A 97 -23.27 1.85 1.67
N SER A 98 -22.08 2.18 1.23
CA SER A 98 -21.43 3.47 1.46
C SER A 98 -21.01 4.13 0.15
N VAL A 99 -20.80 5.42 0.21
CA VAL A 99 -20.34 6.24 -0.93
C VAL A 99 -19.06 6.95 -0.54
N SER A 100 -18.03 6.80 -1.37
CA SER A 100 -16.81 7.57 -1.33
C SER A 100 -16.65 8.39 -2.60
N SER A 101 -15.86 9.47 -2.58
CA SER A 101 -15.68 10.27 -3.77
C SER A 101 -14.35 11.03 -3.82
N ASN A 102 -13.93 11.30 -5.05
CA ASN A 102 -12.93 12.30 -5.39
C ASN A 102 -13.62 13.35 -6.27
N VAL A 103 -13.86 14.54 -5.72
CA VAL A 103 -14.62 15.58 -6.40
C VAL A 103 -13.83 16.88 -6.45
N ASP A 104 -13.78 17.46 -7.65
CA ASP A 104 -13.19 18.76 -7.97
C ASP A 104 -14.16 19.48 -8.94
N ASN A 105 -15.25 20.07 -8.40
CA ASN A 105 -16.30 20.73 -9.17
C ASN A 105 -16.73 22.00 -8.45
N GLU A 106 -16.78 23.11 -9.17
CA GLU A 106 -17.06 24.46 -8.63
C GLU A 106 -18.48 24.63 -8.07
N THR A 107 -19.42 23.75 -8.46
CA THR A 107 -20.84 23.86 -8.04
C THR A 107 -21.10 23.27 -6.65
N ILE A 108 -20.09 22.63 -6.03
CA ILE A 108 -20.20 22.04 -4.70
C ILE A 108 -19.11 22.52 -3.76
N SER A 109 -19.49 22.77 -2.50
CA SER A 109 -18.56 23.25 -1.46
C SER A 109 -17.79 22.12 -0.77
N THR A 110 -18.33 20.90 -0.76
CA THR A 110 -17.71 19.75 -0.09
C THR A 110 -18.00 18.42 -0.82
N PRO A 111 -17.05 17.49 -0.88
CA PRO A 111 -17.28 16.14 -1.42
C PRO A 111 -18.43 15.39 -0.73
N LEU A 112 -18.70 15.68 0.56
CA LEU A 112 -19.80 15.05 1.30
C LEU A 112 -21.17 15.34 0.67
N PHE A 113 -21.36 16.52 0.08
CA PHE A 113 -22.61 16.83 -0.60
C PHE A 113 -22.81 15.98 -1.86
N ALA A 114 -21.74 15.74 -2.64
CA ALA A 114 -21.79 14.82 -3.77
C ALA A 114 -22.11 13.38 -3.32
N ASN A 115 -21.51 12.91 -2.21
CA ASN A 115 -21.82 11.60 -1.64
C ASN A 115 -23.30 11.45 -1.27
N VAL A 116 -23.90 12.50 -0.72
CA VAL A 116 -25.34 12.51 -0.41
C VAL A 116 -26.18 12.41 -1.69
N LYS A 117 -25.81 13.12 -2.76
CA LYS A 117 -26.52 13.05 -4.05
C LYS A 117 -26.42 11.66 -4.69
N VAL A 118 -25.24 11.04 -4.67
CA VAL A 118 -25.07 9.65 -5.14
C VAL A 118 -25.95 8.70 -4.31
N LYS A 119 -25.90 8.84 -2.99
CA LYS A 119 -26.72 8.03 -2.08
C LYS A 119 -28.20 8.18 -2.38
N ASP A 120 -28.69 9.42 -2.54
CA ASP A 120 -30.12 9.69 -2.80
C ASP A 120 -30.55 9.06 -4.13
N ALA A 121 -29.76 9.18 -5.21
CA ALA A 121 -30.07 8.55 -6.50
C ALA A 121 -30.17 7.02 -6.39
N ILE A 122 -29.27 6.38 -5.64
CA ILE A 122 -29.29 4.93 -5.42
C ILE A 122 -30.53 4.52 -4.63
N VAL A 123 -30.78 5.20 -3.52
CA VAL A 123 -31.89 4.89 -2.61
C VAL A 123 -33.23 5.08 -3.27
N ASP A 124 -33.43 6.21 -3.96
CA ASP A 124 -34.70 6.54 -4.59
C ASP A 124 -35.01 5.56 -5.73
N ARG A 125 -33.99 5.19 -6.53
CA ARG A 125 -34.15 4.17 -7.58
C ARG A 125 -34.52 2.80 -7.02
N ILE A 126 -33.83 2.32 -5.99
CA ILE A 126 -34.12 1.00 -5.40
C ILE A 126 -35.50 1.02 -4.75
N LYS A 127 -35.87 2.10 -4.05
CA LYS A 127 -37.19 2.26 -3.45
C LYS A 127 -38.29 2.26 -4.50
N ASP A 128 -38.10 2.97 -5.62
CA ASP A 128 -39.06 3.00 -6.72
C ASP A 128 -39.29 1.61 -7.32
N LYS A 129 -38.23 0.82 -7.51
CA LYS A 129 -38.29 -0.50 -8.15
C LYS A 129 -38.67 -1.64 -7.22
N LYS A 130 -38.29 -1.56 -5.95
CA LYS A 130 -38.43 -2.68 -4.97
C LYS A 130 -39.34 -2.32 -3.78
N GLY A 131 -39.74 -1.06 -3.63
CA GLY A 131 -40.59 -0.60 -2.52
C GLY A 131 -39.85 -0.48 -1.17
N ILE A 132 -38.58 -0.85 -1.09
CA ILE A 132 -37.77 -0.89 0.15
C ILE A 132 -36.56 0.01 -0.03
N ARG A 133 -36.18 0.71 1.05
CA ARG A 133 -35.02 1.59 1.09
C ARG A 133 -33.82 0.84 1.68
N PRO A 134 -32.69 0.69 0.96
CA PRO A 134 -31.49 0.13 1.53
C PRO A 134 -30.87 1.04 2.59
N ASN A 135 -30.13 0.45 3.55
CA ASN A 135 -29.38 1.20 4.53
C ASN A 135 -28.09 1.78 3.92
N SER A 136 -27.65 2.93 4.43
CA SER A 136 -26.40 3.55 3.98
C SER A 136 -25.74 4.34 5.11
N GLY A 137 -24.39 4.44 5.06
CA GLY A 137 -23.61 5.17 6.04
C GLY A 137 -22.13 5.25 5.65
N PRO A 138 -21.24 5.66 6.57
CA PRO A 138 -19.84 5.94 6.26
C PRO A 138 -18.92 4.69 6.26
N GLU A 139 -19.40 3.53 6.70
CA GLU A 139 -18.57 2.34 6.87
C GLU A 139 -18.33 1.62 5.54
N ASN A 140 -17.07 1.52 5.13
CA ASN A 140 -16.66 0.88 3.88
C ASN A 140 -16.46 -0.65 4.02
N ASN A 141 -17.29 -1.30 4.83
CA ASN A 141 -17.20 -2.73 5.13
C ASN A 141 -18.26 -3.60 4.43
N LYS A 142 -19.09 -2.99 3.57
CA LYS A 142 -20.09 -3.64 2.72
C LYS A 142 -19.93 -3.16 1.27
N ALA A 143 -21.02 -3.06 0.50
CA ALA A 143 -20.97 -2.51 -0.84
C ALA A 143 -20.49 -1.06 -0.82
N VAL A 144 -19.49 -0.73 -1.61
CA VAL A 144 -18.93 0.62 -1.71
C VAL A 144 -19.03 1.13 -3.14
N ILE A 145 -19.65 2.29 -3.30
CA ILE A 145 -19.73 3.01 -4.57
C ILE A 145 -18.75 4.17 -4.52
N HIS A 146 -17.98 4.37 -5.59
CA HIS A 146 -17.02 5.45 -5.69
C HIS A 146 -17.36 6.39 -6.83
N LEU A 147 -17.46 7.70 -6.55
CA LEU A 147 -17.65 8.76 -7.53
C LEU A 147 -16.31 9.45 -7.79
N TYR A 148 -15.91 9.50 -9.06
CA TYR A 148 -14.95 10.49 -9.54
C TYR A 148 -15.71 11.57 -10.32
N TRP A 149 -15.54 12.83 -9.92
CA TRP A 149 -16.19 13.95 -10.60
C TRP A 149 -15.26 15.16 -10.65
N LYS A 150 -14.82 15.48 -11.85
CA LYS A 150 -13.95 16.63 -12.08
C LYS A 150 -14.52 17.48 -13.22
N ASP A 151 -14.70 18.78 -12.95
CA ASP A 151 -15.34 19.72 -13.87
C ASP A 151 -16.70 19.18 -14.30
N ASP A 152 -16.91 18.94 -15.59
CA ASP A 152 -18.13 18.36 -16.16
C ASP A 152 -18.06 16.84 -16.36
N ARG A 153 -16.94 16.21 -16.04
CA ARG A 153 -16.74 14.76 -16.23
C ARG A 153 -16.97 13.99 -14.95
N ALA A 154 -17.93 13.11 -14.97
CA ALA A 154 -18.23 12.22 -13.86
C ALA A 154 -18.11 10.75 -14.29
N GLU A 155 -17.63 9.93 -13.36
CA GLU A 155 -17.57 8.49 -13.53
C GLU A 155 -17.91 7.82 -12.20
N ILE A 156 -18.80 6.82 -12.27
CA ILE A 156 -19.24 6.05 -11.11
C ILE A 156 -18.72 4.64 -11.18
N PHE A 157 -18.23 4.14 -10.05
CA PHE A 157 -17.55 2.85 -9.93
C PHE A 157 -18.14 1.99 -8.83
N ILE A 158 -18.01 0.69 -8.97
CA ILE A 158 -17.95 -0.24 -7.84
C ILE A 158 -16.51 -0.16 -7.29
N ASP A 159 -16.34 0.22 -6.03
CA ASP A 159 -15.09 -0.02 -5.32
C ASP A 159 -15.09 -1.49 -4.86
N THR A 160 -14.30 -2.33 -5.52
CA THR A 160 -14.27 -3.76 -5.23
C THR A 160 -13.50 -4.08 -3.96
N SER A 161 -12.70 -3.16 -3.47
CA SER A 161 -11.85 -3.33 -2.28
C SER A 161 -12.59 -3.04 -0.97
N GLY A 162 -13.33 -1.93 -0.90
CA GLY A 162 -13.97 -1.40 0.30
C GLY A 162 -12.96 -0.69 1.21
N GLU A 163 -12.54 -1.28 2.31
CA GLU A 163 -11.42 -0.75 3.07
C GLU A 163 -10.15 -0.74 2.21
N THR A 164 -9.30 0.27 2.41
CA THR A 164 -8.10 0.43 1.57
C THR A 164 -7.17 -0.78 1.63
N LEU A 165 -6.70 -1.23 0.46
CA LEU A 165 -5.69 -2.29 0.34
C LEU A 165 -4.31 -1.86 0.84
N ALA A 166 -4.04 -0.57 0.93
CA ALA A 166 -2.76 -0.04 1.40
C ALA A 166 -2.47 -0.41 2.87
N LYS A 167 -3.50 -0.80 3.63
CA LYS A 167 -3.39 -1.44 4.94
C LYS A 167 -3.54 -2.94 4.76
N HIS A 168 -2.48 -3.70 5.07
CA HIS A 168 -2.47 -5.15 4.87
C HIS A 168 -3.19 -5.94 5.98
N GLY A 169 -3.67 -5.24 7.02
CA GLY A 169 -4.59 -5.81 8.02
C GLY A 169 -3.93 -6.49 9.23
N TYR A 170 -2.62 -6.66 9.27
CA TYR A 170 -1.93 -7.27 10.40
C TYR A 170 -1.66 -6.30 11.55
N ARG A 171 -1.65 -4.98 11.31
CA ARG A 171 -1.38 -3.98 12.34
C ARG A 171 -2.60 -3.80 13.24
N LYS A 172 -2.57 -4.41 14.43
CA LYS A 172 -3.61 -4.23 15.44
C LYS A 172 -3.33 -3.06 16.37
N ILE A 173 -2.06 -2.78 16.63
CA ILE A 173 -1.61 -1.67 17.46
C ILE A 173 -0.74 -0.76 16.61
N PRO A 174 -1.22 0.45 16.29
CA PRO A 174 -0.39 1.44 15.59
C PRO A 174 0.64 2.03 16.56
N GLY A 175 1.90 2.13 16.10
CA GLY A 175 2.92 2.92 16.78
C GLY A 175 2.69 4.43 16.57
N LYS A 176 3.61 5.26 17.06
CA LYS A 176 3.63 6.70 16.79
C LYS A 176 4.02 6.92 15.31
N ALA A 177 3.08 7.30 14.45
CA ALA A 177 3.28 7.57 13.02
C ALA A 177 3.93 6.41 12.22
N PRO A 178 3.29 5.22 12.17
CA PRO A 178 3.84 4.07 11.47
C PRO A 178 3.83 4.28 9.95
N MET A 179 4.87 3.77 9.27
CA MET A 179 4.88 3.69 7.80
C MET A 179 3.70 2.83 7.32
N LEU A 180 3.02 3.26 6.25
CA LEU A 180 1.94 2.50 5.64
C LEU A 180 2.48 1.19 5.03
N GLU A 181 1.75 0.10 5.13
CA GLU A 181 2.21 -1.23 4.73
C GLU A 181 2.53 -1.30 3.23
N ALA A 182 1.67 -0.73 2.37
CA ALA A 182 1.93 -0.63 0.93
C ALA A 182 3.20 0.19 0.62
N LEU A 183 3.50 1.23 1.39
CA LEU A 183 4.72 2.01 1.26
C LEU A 183 5.95 1.19 1.67
N ALA A 184 5.87 0.47 2.80
CA ALA A 184 6.94 -0.40 3.26
C ALA A 184 7.25 -1.51 2.23
N ALA A 185 6.23 -2.20 1.74
CA ALA A 185 6.38 -3.19 0.67
C ALA A 185 7.06 -2.59 -0.56
N SER A 186 6.63 -1.38 -0.99
CA SER A 186 7.22 -0.69 -2.13
C SER A 186 8.69 -0.32 -1.93
N THR A 187 9.11 0.06 -0.71
CA THR A 187 10.53 0.35 -0.41
C THR A 187 11.38 -0.90 -0.47
N ILE A 188 10.85 -2.06 -0.03
CA ILE A 188 11.54 -3.35 -0.13
C ILE A 188 11.65 -3.79 -1.59
N ILE A 189 10.59 -3.69 -2.38
CA ILE A 189 10.63 -3.96 -3.83
C ILE A 189 11.66 -3.02 -4.51
N ALA A 190 11.68 -1.74 -4.16
CA ALA A 190 12.64 -0.75 -4.69
C ALA A 190 14.09 -1.07 -4.34
N SER A 191 14.33 -1.70 -3.18
CA SER A 191 15.66 -2.13 -2.76
C SER A 191 16.19 -3.30 -3.59
N LYS A 192 15.32 -3.99 -4.34
CA LYS A 192 15.64 -5.21 -5.08
C LYS A 192 16.22 -6.30 -4.19
N TRP A 193 15.74 -6.37 -2.94
CA TRP A 193 16.08 -7.49 -2.07
C TRP A 193 15.55 -8.80 -2.66
N ASP A 194 16.36 -9.84 -2.61
CA ASP A 194 16.08 -11.13 -3.25
C ASP A 194 15.10 -12.03 -2.48
N GLY A 195 14.80 -11.67 -1.22
CA GLY A 195 13.96 -12.48 -0.34
C GLY A 195 14.68 -13.63 0.36
N GLU A 196 15.99 -13.82 0.12
CA GLU A 196 16.80 -14.92 0.62
C GLU A 196 17.97 -14.46 1.49
N SER A 197 18.70 -13.41 1.05
CA SER A 197 19.80 -12.81 1.80
C SER A 197 19.29 -12.13 3.08
N ALA A 198 20.21 -11.71 3.97
CA ALA A 198 19.85 -11.08 5.22
C ALA A 198 19.09 -9.74 4.98
N PHE A 199 18.05 -9.49 5.78
CA PHE A 199 17.33 -8.22 5.84
C PHE A 199 17.40 -7.66 7.25
N VAL A 200 18.11 -6.56 7.42
CA VAL A 200 18.31 -5.94 8.73
C VAL A 200 17.51 -4.63 8.81
N ASN A 201 16.63 -4.53 9.80
CA ASN A 201 15.79 -3.37 10.03
C ASN A 201 16.00 -2.79 11.43
N PRO A 202 17.07 -2.01 11.64
CA PRO A 202 17.24 -1.27 12.89
C PRO A 202 16.23 -0.14 13.00
N MET A 203 15.90 0.28 14.23
CA MET A 203 14.87 1.29 14.52
C MET A 203 13.51 0.88 13.93
N CYS A 204 13.12 -0.40 14.14
CA CYS A 204 12.00 -1.04 13.44
C CYS A 204 10.62 -0.49 13.83
N GLY A 205 10.50 0.22 14.96
CA GLY A 205 9.24 0.77 15.46
C GLY A 205 8.18 -0.33 15.63
N SER A 206 7.08 -0.25 14.91
CA SER A 206 6.01 -1.27 14.93
C SER A 206 6.29 -2.50 14.04
N GLY A 207 7.50 -2.63 13.48
CA GLY A 207 7.97 -3.79 12.72
C GLY A 207 7.53 -3.84 11.26
N THR A 208 6.95 -2.77 10.72
CA THR A 208 6.31 -2.81 9.39
C THR A 208 7.26 -3.31 8.29
N LEU A 209 8.50 -2.79 8.22
CA LEU A 209 9.48 -3.20 7.19
C LEU A 209 9.89 -4.66 7.34
N ALA A 210 10.19 -5.11 8.56
CA ALA A 210 10.59 -6.50 8.81
C ALA A 210 9.44 -7.48 8.51
N ILE A 211 8.19 -7.11 8.85
CA ILE A 211 7.00 -7.92 8.56
C ILE A 211 6.77 -8.01 7.06
N GLU A 212 6.82 -6.89 6.32
CA GLU A 212 6.66 -6.89 4.86
C GLU A 212 7.78 -7.69 4.17
N ALA A 213 9.03 -7.61 4.66
CA ALA A 213 10.12 -8.45 4.17
C ALA A 213 9.79 -9.94 4.36
N ALA A 214 9.34 -10.36 5.53
CA ALA A 214 8.95 -11.75 5.79
C ALA A 214 7.76 -12.22 4.93
N LEU A 215 6.77 -11.35 4.68
CA LEU A 215 5.64 -11.62 3.79
C LEU A 215 6.09 -11.77 2.32
N ILE A 216 7.07 -10.98 1.88
CA ILE A 216 7.66 -11.04 0.53
C ILE A 216 8.47 -12.34 0.39
N ALA A 217 9.40 -12.63 1.30
CA ALA A 217 10.24 -13.83 1.27
C ALA A 217 9.42 -15.13 1.23
N THR A 218 8.33 -15.17 1.99
CA THR A 218 7.43 -16.32 2.03
C THR A 218 6.40 -16.34 0.89
N ASN A 219 6.38 -15.36 -0.01
CA ASN A 219 5.34 -15.17 -1.01
C ASN A 219 3.92 -15.14 -0.40
N ARG A 220 3.79 -14.76 0.86
CA ARG A 220 2.47 -14.62 1.51
C ARG A 220 1.83 -13.30 1.06
N LYS A 221 0.73 -13.38 0.35
CA LYS A 221 0.01 -12.21 -0.18
C LYS A 221 -0.84 -11.53 0.90
N PRO A 222 -0.95 -10.17 0.89
CA PRO A 222 -1.71 -9.43 1.90
C PRO A 222 -3.17 -9.85 2.01
N GLY A 223 -3.80 -10.19 0.88
CA GLY A 223 -5.18 -10.61 0.83
C GLY A 223 -5.50 -11.89 1.63
N LEU A 224 -4.48 -12.68 2.01
CA LEU A 224 -4.66 -13.81 2.91
C LEU A 224 -4.97 -13.39 4.35
N LEU A 225 -4.61 -12.16 4.74
CA LEU A 225 -4.83 -11.60 6.08
C LEU A 225 -6.21 -10.94 6.23
N ARG A 226 -6.99 -10.90 5.14
CA ARG A 226 -8.26 -10.20 5.07
C ARG A 226 -9.38 -11.13 4.59
N MET A 227 -10.58 -10.99 5.16
CA MET A 227 -11.72 -11.85 4.87
C MET A 227 -12.94 -11.11 4.33
N ASN A 228 -12.92 -9.79 4.31
CA ASN A 228 -14.03 -8.98 3.83
C ASN A 228 -13.58 -7.99 2.77
N TYR A 229 -14.28 -7.97 1.66
CA TYR A 229 -14.09 -7.05 0.54
C TYR A 229 -15.43 -6.54 0.04
N SER A 230 -15.45 -5.36 -0.53
CA SER A 230 -16.69 -4.76 -1.02
C SER A 230 -17.34 -5.57 -2.16
N PHE A 231 -16.54 -6.21 -3.04
CA PHE A 231 -17.10 -7.06 -4.11
C PHE A 231 -18.01 -8.19 -3.61
N MET A 232 -17.83 -8.65 -2.36
CA MET A 232 -18.65 -9.71 -1.76
C MET A 232 -20.10 -9.31 -1.49
N HIS A 233 -20.38 -7.99 -1.50
CA HIS A 233 -21.65 -7.42 -1.11
C HIS A 233 -22.47 -6.90 -2.30
N PHE A 234 -22.05 -7.22 -3.52
CA PHE A 234 -22.80 -6.94 -4.75
C PHE A 234 -23.52 -8.19 -5.24
N ILE A 235 -24.69 -7.98 -5.87
CA ILE A 235 -25.47 -9.06 -6.48
C ILE A 235 -24.65 -9.67 -7.62
N GLY A 236 -24.57 -11.00 -7.64
CA GLY A 236 -23.80 -11.77 -8.63
C GLY A 236 -22.44 -12.24 -8.13
N TYR A 237 -22.06 -11.93 -6.87
CA TYR A 237 -20.85 -12.47 -6.26
C TYR A 237 -20.95 -13.99 -6.09
N ASP A 238 -19.90 -14.69 -6.54
CA ASP A 238 -19.71 -16.13 -6.34
C ASP A 238 -18.53 -16.37 -5.38
N GLU A 239 -18.83 -16.87 -4.20
CA GLU A 239 -17.82 -17.15 -3.17
C GLU A 239 -16.81 -18.23 -3.60
N THR A 240 -17.18 -19.10 -4.54
CA THR A 240 -16.29 -20.18 -5.02
C THR A 240 -15.06 -19.60 -5.68
N VAL A 241 -15.17 -18.51 -6.45
CA VAL A 241 -14.06 -17.81 -7.11
C VAL A 241 -13.08 -17.28 -6.06
N PHE A 242 -13.60 -16.65 -5.00
CA PHE A 242 -12.78 -16.11 -3.91
C PHE A 242 -12.02 -17.21 -3.15
N PHE A 243 -12.71 -18.30 -2.79
CA PHE A 243 -12.07 -19.38 -2.03
C PHE A 243 -11.08 -20.18 -2.88
N GLN A 244 -11.32 -20.34 -4.18
CA GLN A 244 -10.39 -20.95 -5.12
C GLN A 244 -9.08 -20.12 -5.20
N GLU A 245 -9.19 -18.80 -5.41
CA GLU A 245 -8.03 -17.92 -5.44
C GLU A 245 -7.24 -17.94 -4.11
N ARG A 246 -7.95 -17.88 -2.97
CA ARG A 246 -7.29 -17.99 -1.66
C ARG A 246 -6.58 -19.31 -1.46
N ARG A 247 -7.13 -20.42 -1.96
CA ARG A 247 -6.49 -21.73 -1.90
C ARG A 247 -5.19 -21.73 -2.71
N LEU A 248 -5.24 -21.25 -3.96
CA LEU A 248 -4.05 -21.10 -4.81
C LEU A 248 -2.96 -20.29 -4.13
N LEU A 249 -3.31 -19.16 -3.52
CA LEU A 249 -2.35 -18.32 -2.79
C LEU A 249 -1.74 -19.02 -1.57
N LYS A 250 -2.53 -19.79 -0.83
CA LYS A 250 -2.02 -20.60 0.31
C LYS A 250 -1.06 -21.67 -0.15
N ASP A 251 -1.32 -22.32 -1.29
CA ASP A 251 -0.47 -23.36 -1.85
C ASP A 251 0.85 -22.78 -2.40
N GLN A 252 0.85 -21.50 -2.81
CA GLN A 252 2.03 -20.77 -3.29
C GLN A 252 2.92 -20.21 -2.16
N ILE A 253 2.52 -20.33 -0.89
CA ILE A 253 3.36 -19.88 0.22
C ILE A 253 4.64 -20.69 0.27
N ASN A 254 5.79 -20.03 0.19
CA ASN A 254 7.09 -20.65 0.37
C ASN A 254 7.34 -20.96 1.85
N LYS A 255 6.97 -22.18 2.27
CA LYS A 255 7.15 -22.68 3.65
C LYS A 255 8.62 -22.99 3.99
N LYS A 256 9.49 -23.07 2.99
CA LYS A 256 10.93 -23.33 3.15
C LYS A 256 11.76 -22.06 3.22
N ALA A 257 11.14 -20.88 2.97
CA ALA A 257 11.84 -19.62 3.10
C ALA A 257 12.33 -19.44 4.54
N ALA A 258 13.63 -19.22 4.67
CA ALA A 258 14.31 -19.02 5.95
C ALA A 258 15.29 -17.84 5.87
N PRO A 259 14.83 -16.65 5.42
CA PRO A 259 15.71 -15.47 5.38
C PRO A 259 16.11 -15.06 6.80
N GLN A 260 17.31 -14.55 6.98
CA GLN A 260 17.71 -13.91 8.22
C GLN A 260 17.11 -12.50 8.28
N ILE A 261 15.96 -12.35 8.92
CA ILE A 261 15.34 -11.04 9.14
C ILE A 261 15.56 -10.61 10.58
N ILE A 262 16.23 -9.47 10.78
CA ILE A 262 16.58 -8.94 12.07
C ILE A 262 15.90 -7.57 12.24
N ALA A 263 15.16 -7.42 13.32
CA ALA A 263 14.44 -6.19 13.65
C ALA A 263 14.83 -5.73 15.07
N THR A 264 15.41 -4.55 15.18
CA THR A 264 15.85 -4.01 16.47
C THR A 264 15.25 -2.63 16.73
N ASP A 265 15.01 -2.33 17.98
CA ASP A 265 14.61 -1.00 18.45
C ASP A 265 15.11 -0.77 19.88
N ILE A 266 15.39 0.45 20.23
CA ILE A 266 15.79 0.80 21.59
C ILE A 266 14.62 0.71 22.60
N SER A 267 13.38 0.76 22.08
CA SER A 267 12.15 0.69 22.86
C SER A 267 11.66 -0.75 22.99
N GLU A 268 11.63 -1.26 24.18
CA GLU A 268 11.03 -2.56 24.50
C GLU A 268 9.53 -2.60 24.10
N GLU A 269 8.80 -1.49 24.28
CA GLU A 269 7.41 -1.36 23.85
C GLU A 269 7.27 -1.54 22.34
N ALA A 270 8.15 -0.90 21.55
CA ALA A 270 8.16 -1.04 20.08
C ALA A 270 8.40 -2.49 19.66
N ILE A 271 9.36 -3.18 20.26
CA ILE A 271 9.64 -4.60 20.01
C ILE A 271 8.44 -5.48 20.35
N ASN A 272 7.77 -5.24 21.48
CA ASN A 272 6.58 -5.99 21.87
C ASN A 272 5.43 -5.78 20.87
N VAL A 273 5.18 -4.54 20.43
CA VAL A 273 4.20 -4.22 19.39
C VAL A 273 4.58 -4.90 18.06
N SER A 274 5.86 -4.88 17.67
CA SER A 274 6.35 -5.53 16.46
C SER A 274 6.09 -7.04 16.47
N LYS A 275 6.39 -7.72 17.58
CA LYS A 275 6.12 -9.16 17.74
C LYS A 275 4.62 -9.46 17.63
N MET A 276 3.74 -8.65 18.23
CA MET A 276 2.29 -8.82 18.13
C MET A 276 1.79 -8.66 16.70
N ASN A 277 2.27 -7.64 15.97
CA ASN A 277 1.94 -7.43 14.56
C ASN A 277 2.47 -8.57 13.68
N ALA A 278 3.70 -9.03 13.90
CA ALA A 278 4.30 -10.16 13.17
C ALA A 278 3.54 -11.47 13.42
N ARG A 279 3.08 -11.71 14.64
CA ARG A 279 2.20 -12.83 14.98
C ARG A 279 0.88 -12.76 14.23
N THR A 280 0.25 -11.59 14.16
CA THR A 280 -0.98 -11.37 13.40
C THR A 280 -0.75 -11.62 11.90
N ALA A 281 0.41 -11.24 11.37
CA ALA A 281 0.81 -11.52 9.99
C ALA A 281 1.17 -13.00 9.75
N GLY A 282 1.39 -13.78 10.81
CA GLY A 282 1.79 -15.20 10.76
C GLY A 282 3.24 -15.39 10.31
N VAL A 283 4.14 -14.44 10.64
CA VAL A 283 5.57 -14.45 10.25
C VAL A 283 6.52 -14.19 11.42
N GLU A 284 6.02 -14.19 12.65
CA GLU A 284 6.83 -13.89 13.86
C GLU A 284 8.09 -14.78 13.93
N GLN A 285 7.95 -16.07 13.61
CA GLN A 285 9.03 -17.06 13.66
C GLN A 285 10.16 -16.83 12.65
N LEU A 286 9.95 -15.95 11.66
CA LEU A 286 10.96 -15.61 10.64
C LEU A 286 11.78 -14.36 10.99
N ILE A 287 11.44 -13.69 12.10
CA ILE A 287 12.04 -12.41 12.46
C ILE A 287 12.68 -12.52 13.84
N SER A 288 13.97 -12.23 13.91
CA SER A 288 14.69 -12.07 15.16
C SER A 288 14.49 -10.65 15.71
N PHE A 289 13.86 -10.55 16.88
CA PHE A 289 13.58 -9.27 17.53
C PHE A 289 14.50 -9.05 18.71
N GLU A 290 15.13 -7.88 18.81
CA GLU A 290 16.03 -7.53 19.90
C GLU A 290 15.82 -6.10 20.35
N VAL A 291 15.94 -5.85 21.67
CA VAL A 291 15.93 -4.51 22.27
C VAL A 291 17.37 -4.05 22.42
N CYS A 292 17.82 -3.15 21.55
CA CYS A 292 19.16 -2.59 21.60
C CYS A 292 19.21 -1.21 20.89
N ASP A 293 20.29 -0.46 21.12
CA ASP A 293 20.63 0.67 20.25
C ASP A 293 20.92 0.14 18.83
N PHE A 294 20.50 0.87 17.80
CA PHE A 294 20.69 0.44 16.41
C PHE A 294 22.16 0.15 16.05
N ALA A 295 23.11 0.83 16.73
CA ALA A 295 24.56 0.61 16.53
C ALA A 295 25.06 -0.70 17.14
N GLU A 296 24.26 -1.38 17.96
CA GLU A 296 24.54 -2.69 18.55
C GLU A 296 23.81 -3.82 17.80
N THR A 297 23.02 -3.47 16.77
CA THR A 297 22.31 -4.48 15.96
C THR A 297 23.29 -5.48 15.35
N HIS A 298 23.06 -6.78 15.57
CA HIS A 298 23.83 -7.82 14.92
C HIS A 298 23.62 -7.80 13.41
N VAL A 299 24.71 -7.72 12.63
CA VAL A 299 24.68 -7.74 11.16
C VAL A 299 25.37 -9.02 10.67
N PRO A 300 24.62 -9.95 10.01
CA PRO A 300 25.19 -11.17 9.43
C PRO A 300 26.27 -10.85 8.39
N LYS A 301 27.30 -11.73 8.29
CA LYS A 301 28.47 -11.48 7.42
C LYS A 301 28.24 -11.79 5.94
N GLU A 302 27.18 -12.50 5.61
CA GLU A 302 26.88 -13.00 4.27
C GLU A 302 26.39 -11.91 3.31
N GLY A 303 26.21 -10.68 3.81
CA GLY A 303 25.67 -9.55 3.05
C GLY A 303 24.15 -9.58 2.97
N GLY A 304 23.58 -8.56 2.35
CA GLY A 304 22.13 -8.43 2.24
C GLY A 304 21.67 -6.97 2.11
N VAL A 305 20.52 -6.68 2.71
CA VAL A 305 19.93 -5.34 2.77
C VAL A 305 19.81 -4.87 4.21
N ILE A 306 20.25 -3.65 4.48
CA ILE A 306 19.91 -2.94 5.71
C ILE A 306 19.07 -1.72 5.39
N LEU A 307 17.89 -1.60 6.04
CA LEU A 307 16.94 -0.53 5.77
C LEU A 307 16.47 0.14 7.06
N PHE A 308 16.78 1.44 7.16
CA PHE A 308 16.37 2.31 8.25
C PHE A 308 15.15 3.15 7.86
N ASN A 309 14.22 3.30 8.80
CA ASN A 309 13.16 4.30 8.76
C ASN A 309 13.20 5.14 10.05
N PRO A 310 14.21 6.02 10.20
CA PRO A 310 14.40 6.83 11.39
C PRO A 310 13.34 7.92 11.50
N GLU A 311 13.24 8.55 12.66
CA GLU A 311 12.52 9.81 12.79
C GLU A 311 13.22 10.91 11.94
N TYR A 312 12.41 11.68 11.19
CA TYR A 312 12.88 12.83 10.41
C TYR A 312 12.10 14.11 10.72
N GLY A 313 11.55 14.17 11.93
CA GLY A 313 10.53 15.04 12.45
C GLY A 313 10.77 16.55 12.34
N GLU A 314 9.62 17.26 12.34
CA GLU A 314 9.51 18.73 12.27
C GLU A 314 9.52 19.44 13.63
N ARG A 315 9.76 18.74 14.76
CA ARG A 315 9.67 19.34 16.09
C ARG A 315 10.94 20.14 16.44
N LEU A 316 10.75 21.42 16.68
CA LEU A 316 11.76 22.35 17.21
C LEU A 316 12.39 21.76 18.50
N GLY A 317 13.74 21.71 18.56
CA GLY A 317 14.51 21.20 19.71
C GLY A 317 15.03 19.76 19.57
N THR A 318 14.58 18.99 18.59
CA THR A 318 15.08 17.62 18.33
C THR A 318 16.14 17.56 17.22
N HIS A 319 16.35 18.64 16.48
CA HIS A 319 17.18 18.68 15.27
C HIS A 319 18.63 18.24 15.52
N THR A 320 19.27 18.79 16.57
CA THR A 320 20.68 18.43 16.92
C THR A 320 20.82 16.96 17.30
N LYS A 321 19.85 16.39 18.04
CA LYS A 321 19.86 14.95 18.37
C LYS A 321 19.73 14.08 17.14
N LEU A 322 18.86 14.46 16.21
CA LEU A 322 18.67 13.75 14.95
C LEU A 322 19.90 13.83 14.05
N GLU A 323 20.62 14.98 14.00
CA GLU A 323 21.89 15.09 13.28
C GLU A 323 22.92 14.08 13.79
N ILE A 324 23.05 13.95 15.11
CA ILE A 324 23.95 12.98 15.73
C ILE A 324 23.52 11.55 15.36
N THR A 325 22.22 11.25 15.44
CA THR A 325 21.68 9.95 15.06
C THR A 325 21.99 9.59 13.62
N TYR A 326 21.75 10.50 12.68
CA TYR A 326 22.01 10.25 11.25
C TYR A 326 23.52 10.07 10.96
N LYS A 327 24.38 10.80 11.66
CA LYS A 327 25.84 10.59 11.59
C LYS A 327 26.22 9.20 12.10
N ARG A 328 25.70 8.80 13.27
CA ARG A 328 25.94 7.46 13.84
C ARG A 328 25.44 6.35 12.91
N MET A 329 24.30 6.53 12.23
CA MET A 329 23.82 5.56 11.23
C MET A 329 24.81 5.40 10.08
N GLY A 330 25.37 6.51 9.58
CA GLY A 330 26.40 6.47 8.55
C GLY A 330 27.68 5.77 9.01
N ASP A 331 28.12 6.02 10.24
CA ASP A 331 29.29 5.38 10.81
C ASP A 331 29.06 3.88 11.04
N PHE A 332 27.91 3.48 11.57
CA PHE A 332 27.51 2.09 11.71
C PHE A 332 27.48 1.33 10.36
N MET A 333 26.86 1.93 9.34
CA MET A 333 26.84 1.33 8.00
C MET A 333 28.25 1.12 7.42
N LYS A 334 29.19 2.06 7.64
CA LYS A 334 30.58 1.93 7.17
C LYS A 334 31.36 0.84 7.89
N GLN A 335 31.13 0.69 9.18
CA GLN A 335 31.93 -0.18 10.04
C GLN A 335 31.41 -1.62 10.03
N GLU A 336 30.09 -1.79 10.20
CA GLU A 336 29.46 -3.08 10.49
C GLU A 336 28.75 -3.70 9.28
N CYS A 337 28.36 -2.89 8.25
CA CYS A 337 27.52 -3.38 7.17
C CYS A 337 28.26 -3.57 5.84
N LYS A 338 29.53 -3.98 5.89
CA LYS A 338 30.32 -4.24 4.68
C LYS A 338 29.70 -5.37 3.86
N GLY A 339 29.61 -5.19 2.53
CA GLY A 339 28.96 -6.14 1.63
C GLY A 339 27.44 -5.99 1.54
N TYR A 340 26.85 -5.08 2.31
CA TYR A 340 25.41 -4.78 2.25
C TYR A 340 25.06 -3.68 1.26
N ARG A 341 23.81 -3.67 0.82
CA ARG A 341 23.15 -2.46 0.32
C ARG A 341 22.41 -1.80 1.47
N GLY A 342 22.84 -0.58 1.82
CA GLY A 342 22.23 0.23 2.88
C GLY A 342 21.14 1.15 2.32
N TYR A 343 20.05 1.25 3.04
CA TYR A 343 18.94 2.13 2.68
C TYR A 343 18.50 2.97 3.88
N ILE A 344 18.21 4.25 3.63
CA ILE A 344 17.60 5.15 4.61
C ILE A 344 16.40 5.81 3.97
N PHE A 345 15.23 5.61 4.57
CA PHE A 345 14.01 6.29 4.19
C PHE A 345 13.87 7.59 5.00
N THR A 346 13.84 8.74 4.35
CA THR A 346 13.78 10.04 5.05
C THR A 346 13.05 11.11 4.24
N GLY A 347 12.30 11.96 4.94
CA GLY A 347 11.69 13.18 4.41
C GLY A 347 12.51 14.44 4.71
N ASN A 348 13.73 14.30 5.26
CA ASN A 348 14.55 15.45 5.64
C ASN A 348 15.89 15.45 4.89
N PRO A 349 16.04 16.31 3.86
CA PRO A 349 17.25 16.36 3.03
C PRO A 349 18.49 16.88 3.81
N ASP A 350 18.31 17.66 4.87
CA ASP A 350 19.44 18.19 5.63
C ASP A 350 20.01 17.15 6.59
N LEU A 351 19.15 16.35 7.21
CA LEU A 351 19.57 15.18 7.98
C LEU A 351 20.26 14.14 7.07
N ALA A 352 19.78 13.95 5.86
CA ALA A 352 20.40 13.05 4.89
C ALA A 352 21.86 13.40 4.60
N LYS A 353 22.22 14.68 4.61
CA LYS A 353 23.62 15.14 4.43
C LYS A 353 24.53 14.73 5.59
N LYS A 354 23.96 14.51 6.79
CA LYS A 354 24.73 14.17 8.01
C LYS A 354 25.19 12.71 8.05
N ILE A 355 24.64 11.84 7.19
CA ILE A 355 25.02 10.41 7.10
C ILE A 355 26.49 10.26 6.72
N GLY A 356 27.06 11.21 5.98
CA GLY A 356 28.48 11.18 5.61
C GLY A 356 28.84 10.06 4.62
N LEU A 357 27.87 9.55 3.91
CA LEU A 357 27.99 8.62 2.77
C LEU A 357 27.39 9.24 1.52
N ARG A 358 27.92 8.90 0.35
CA ARG A 358 27.36 9.33 -0.92
C ARG A 358 26.31 8.32 -1.36
N ALA A 359 25.04 8.75 -1.45
CA ALA A 359 23.99 7.91 -1.99
C ALA A 359 24.23 7.60 -3.48
N SER A 360 24.16 6.33 -3.85
CA SER A 360 24.22 5.85 -5.24
C SER A 360 22.92 6.13 -5.99
N ARG A 361 21.79 6.01 -5.31
CA ARG A 361 20.44 6.32 -5.84
C ARG A 361 19.62 7.07 -4.82
N ARG A 362 18.65 7.86 -5.32
CA ARG A 362 17.65 8.59 -4.53
C ARG A 362 16.31 8.31 -5.14
N ILE A 363 15.54 7.41 -4.53
CA ILE A 363 14.25 6.96 -5.04
C ILE A 363 13.16 7.79 -4.36
N GLU A 364 12.27 8.37 -5.15
CA GLU A 364 11.21 9.25 -4.66
C GLU A 364 10.03 8.47 -4.12
N PHE A 365 9.54 8.87 -2.95
CA PHE A 365 8.34 8.38 -2.30
C PHE A 365 7.57 9.50 -1.62
N TYR A 366 6.32 9.20 -1.22
CA TYR A 366 5.54 10.06 -0.34
C TYR A 366 5.07 9.27 0.88
N ASN A 367 5.26 9.83 2.08
CA ASN A 367 4.66 9.34 3.30
C ASN A 367 3.55 10.32 3.73
N GLY A 368 2.29 9.98 3.39
CA GLY A 368 1.20 10.94 3.44
C GLY A 368 1.44 12.11 2.49
N LYS A 369 1.54 13.33 3.03
CA LYS A 369 1.84 14.55 2.26
C LYS A 369 3.34 14.88 2.20
N LEU A 370 4.16 14.16 2.96
CA LEU A 370 5.59 14.44 3.08
C LEU A 370 6.35 13.84 1.91
N ASP A 371 7.15 14.67 1.23
CA ASP A 371 8.06 14.25 0.17
C ASP A 371 9.28 13.55 0.78
N CYS A 372 9.44 12.27 0.51
CA CYS A 372 10.45 11.40 1.07
C CYS A 372 11.37 10.82 0.00
N ARG A 373 12.53 10.35 0.44
CA ARG A 373 13.50 9.65 -0.39
C ARG A 373 13.94 8.35 0.29
N LEU A 374 14.01 7.29 -0.48
CA LEU A 374 14.78 6.12 -0.14
C LEU A 374 16.18 6.31 -0.71
N LEU A 375 17.15 6.53 0.17
CA LEU A 375 18.53 6.74 -0.18
C LEU A 375 19.26 5.41 -0.18
N GLU A 376 19.91 5.06 -1.28
CA GLU A 376 20.67 3.81 -1.44
C GLU A 376 22.15 4.06 -1.28
N TYR A 377 22.83 3.19 -0.55
CA TYR A 377 24.28 3.19 -0.31
C TYR A 377 24.86 1.83 -0.62
N GLU A 378 25.91 1.80 -1.43
CA GLU A 378 26.74 0.62 -1.63
C GLU A 378 27.81 0.56 -0.55
N LEU A 379 27.76 -0.47 0.30
CA LEU A 379 28.65 -0.61 1.45
C LEU A 379 29.69 -1.70 1.15
N TYR A 380 30.84 -1.28 0.64
CA TYR A 380 31.92 -2.16 0.21
C TYR A 380 33.11 -2.18 1.19
N GLU A 381 33.94 -3.19 1.10
CA GLU A 381 35.21 -3.25 1.84
C GLU A 381 36.25 -2.33 1.17
N GLY A 382 36.88 -1.46 1.97
CA GLY A 382 37.97 -0.57 1.54
C GLY A 382 37.52 0.80 1.01
N THR A 383 38.51 1.61 0.63
CA THR A 383 38.33 2.95 0.05
C THR A 383 38.19 2.81 -1.47
N ARG A 384 37.24 3.48 -2.07
CA ARG A 384 37.13 3.57 -3.54
C ARG A 384 38.30 4.44 -4.03
N GLU A 385 39.49 3.86 -4.24
CA GLU A 385 40.58 4.54 -4.93
C GLU A 385 40.10 4.85 -6.35
N LYS A 386 40.10 6.14 -6.68
CA LYS A 386 39.98 6.55 -8.07
C LYS A 386 41.23 6.04 -8.77
N THR A 387 41.11 5.00 -9.58
CA THR A 387 42.12 4.65 -10.56
C THR A 387 42.26 5.88 -11.49
N LYS A 388 43.23 6.73 -11.21
CA LYS A 388 43.69 7.73 -12.16
C LYS A 388 44.33 6.92 -13.29
N VAL A 389 43.61 6.74 -14.38
CA VAL A 389 44.22 6.35 -15.65
C VAL A 389 45.06 7.53 -16.06
N LEU A 390 46.38 7.44 -15.82
CA LEU A 390 47.38 8.27 -16.43
C LEU A 390 47.41 7.86 -17.91
N TYR A 391 46.86 8.69 -18.77
CA TYR A 391 47.19 8.63 -20.18
C TYR A 391 48.59 9.23 -20.33
N GLU A 392 49.60 8.38 -20.60
CA GLU A 392 50.82 8.77 -21.25
C GLU A 392 50.62 8.89 -22.77
#